data_ddc25877a77bf577b7c9ec3bb9a11662
#
_entry.id   ddc25877a77bf577b7c9ec3bb9a11662
#
_cell.length_a   1.000
_cell.length_b   1.000
_cell.length_c   1.000
_cell.angle_alpha   90.00
_cell.angle_beta   90.00
_cell.angle_gamma   90.00
#
_symmetry.space_group_name_H-M   'P 1'
#
loop_
_entity.id
_entity.type
_entity.pdbx_description
1 polymer ?
#
loop_
_entity_poly.entity_id
_entity_poly.type
_entity_poly.pdbx_seq_one_letter_code
_entity_poly.pdbx_strand_id
1 'polypeptide(L)' 'MTDIKKLKDQIQQDIQKVIRKINLDSNYYEDLQSEYDADSDELAVLENQLNYEEEFLKMLRNYLSMLEE' A
#
# COMPACT_ATOMS: atom_id res chain seq x y z
N MET A 1 -25.77 8.07 -10.64
CA MET A 1 -24.90 9.19 -10.26
C MET A 1 -24.40 9.07 -8.85
N THR A 2 -25.26 8.69 -7.90
CA THR A 2 -24.85 8.43 -6.53
C THR A 2 -23.87 7.26 -6.43
N ASP A 3 -23.95 6.30 -7.36
CA ASP A 3 -23.13 5.11 -7.33
C ASP A 3 -21.66 5.40 -7.63
N ILE A 4 -21.38 6.33 -8.56
CA ILE A 4 -20.00 6.71 -8.90
C ILE A 4 -19.36 7.43 -7.71
N LYS A 5 -20.12 8.31 -7.04
CA LYS A 5 -19.62 9.02 -5.88
C LYS A 5 -19.28 8.06 -4.74
N LYS A 6 -20.15 7.09 -4.49
CA LYS A 6 -19.91 6.07 -3.47
C LYS A 6 -18.67 5.25 -3.79
N LEU A 7 -18.51 4.91 -5.06
CA LEU A 7 -17.34 4.13 -5.49
C LEU A 7 -16.05 4.94 -5.30
N LYS A 8 -16.06 6.22 -5.66
CA LYS A 8 -14.91 7.08 -5.44
C LYS A 8 -14.57 7.19 -3.95
N ASP A 9 -15.58 7.38 -3.12
CA ASP A 9 -15.38 7.49 -1.67
C ASP A 9 -14.78 6.19 -1.12
N GLN A 10 -15.28 5.04 -1.59
CA GLN A 10 -14.76 3.74 -1.16
C GLN A 10 -13.30 3.56 -1.57
N ILE A 11 -12.97 3.92 -2.81
CA ILE A 11 -11.60 3.82 -3.30
C ILE A 11 -10.68 4.74 -2.50
N GLN A 12 -11.11 5.96 -2.20
CA GLN A 12 -10.33 6.87 -1.37
C GLN A 12 -10.07 6.31 0.03
N GLN A 13 -11.07 5.67 0.63
CA GLN A 13 -10.89 5.01 1.92
C GLN A 13 -9.91 3.85 1.82
N ASP A 14 -10.01 3.06 0.75
CA ASP A 14 -9.09 1.96 0.52
C ASP A 14 -7.65 2.46 0.34
N ILE A 15 -7.48 3.56 -0.39
CA ILE A 15 -6.17 4.20 -0.56
C ILE A 15 -5.59 4.58 0.79
N GLN A 16 -6.37 5.18 1.67
CA GLN A 16 -5.91 5.58 3.00
C GLN A 16 -5.51 4.37 3.84
N LYS A 17 -6.28 3.29 3.76
CA LYS A 17 -5.94 2.05 4.46
C LYS A 17 -4.63 1.46 3.99
N VAL A 18 -4.41 1.45 2.68
CA VAL A 18 -3.17 0.93 2.09
C VAL A 18 -1.99 1.79 2.50
N ILE A 19 -2.13 3.11 2.48
CA ILE A 19 -1.07 4.03 2.90
C ILE A 19 -0.68 3.76 4.36
N ARG A 20 -1.66 3.58 5.24
CA ARG A 20 -1.39 3.28 6.64
C ARG A 20 -0.64 1.97 6.79
N LYS A 21 -1.05 0.96 6.05
CA LYS A 21 -0.39 -0.34 6.09
C LYS A 21 1.03 -0.27 5.57
N ILE A 22 1.26 0.45 4.48
CA ILE A 22 2.60 0.67 3.95
C ILE A 22 3.49 1.33 4.99
N ASN A 23 2.99 2.36 5.69
CA ASN A 23 3.75 3.05 6.72
C ASN A 23 4.11 2.12 7.87
N LEU A 24 3.17 1.29 8.32
CA LEU A 24 3.43 0.32 9.39
C LEU A 24 4.46 -0.72 8.96
N ASP A 25 4.32 -1.26 7.77
CA ASP A 25 5.24 -2.28 7.27
C ASP A 25 6.62 -1.68 6.99
N SER A 26 6.69 -0.45 6.52
CA SER A 26 7.95 0.28 6.33
C SER A 26 8.68 0.46 7.64
N ASN A 27 7.98 0.87 8.69
CA ASN A 27 8.58 1.04 10.03
C ASN A 27 9.06 -0.31 10.56
N TYR A 28 8.28 -1.35 10.36
CA TYR A 28 8.65 -2.70 10.77
C TYR A 28 9.90 -3.18 10.02
N TYR A 29 9.98 -2.89 8.73
CA TYR A 29 11.13 -3.21 7.90
C TYR A 29 12.40 -2.52 8.43
N GLU A 30 12.30 -1.24 8.76
CA GLU A 30 13.44 -0.50 9.32
C GLU A 30 13.90 -1.09 10.65
N ASP A 31 12.95 -1.47 11.51
CA ASP A 31 13.28 -2.11 12.79
C ASP A 31 13.98 -3.45 12.57
N LEU A 32 13.49 -4.25 11.64
CA LEU A 32 14.11 -5.53 11.33
C LEU A 32 15.51 -5.38 10.74
N GLN A 33 15.72 -4.35 9.91
CA GLN A 33 17.03 -4.09 9.33
C GLN A 33 18.09 -3.80 10.40
N SER A 34 17.68 -3.17 11.50
CA SER A 34 18.61 -2.87 12.58
C SER A 34 18.93 -4.09 13.44
N GLU A 35 18.06 -5.11 13.44
CA GLU A 35 18.23 -6.31 14.27
C GLU A 35 18.79 -7.50 13.52
N TYR A 36 18.55 -7.60 12.21
CA TYR A 36 18.92 -8.75 11.39
C TYR A 36 19.82 -8.34 10.25
N ASP A 37 20.60 -9.31 9.75
CA ASP A 37 21.42 -9.11 8.56
C ASP A 37 20.57 -8.90 7.33
N ALA A 38 21.14 -8.20 6.32
CA ALA A 38 20.43 -7.87 5.10
C ALA A 38 19.99 -9.10 4.29
N ASP A 39 20.56 -10.27 4.59
CA ASP A 39 20.24 -11.52 3.89
C ASP A 39 19.12 -12.32 4.57
N SER A 40 18.45 -11.74 5.55
CA SER A 40 17.36 -12.41 6.25
C SER A 40 16.18 -12.70 5.32
N ASP A 41 15.66 -13.92 5.39
CA ASP A 41 14.47 -14.30 4.62
C ASP A 41 13.27 -13.45 5.02
N GLU A 42 13.17 -13.07 6.29
CA GLU A 42 12.08 -12.22 6.77
C GLU A 42 12.10 -10.85 6.13
N LEU A 43 13.28 -10.26 5.95
CA LEU A 43 13.43 -8.98 5.27
C LEU A 43 13.03 -9.08 3.80
N ALA A 44 13.41 -10.18 3.14
CA ALA A 44 13.06 -10.39 1.74
C ALA A 44 11.55 -10.51 1.56
N VAL A 45 10.87 -11.26 2.44
CA VAL A 45 9.42 -11.41 2.39
C VAL A 45 8.73 -10.07 2.60
N LEU A 46 9.19 -9.30 3.59
CA LEU A 46 8.58 -8.00 3.89
C LEU A 46 8.81 -6.99 2.77
N GLU A 47 10.00 -7.02 2.16
CA GLU A 47 10.29 -6.17 1.01
C GLU A 47 9.35 -6.48 -0.16
N ASN A 48 9.13 -7.76 -0.45
CA ASN A 48 8.19 -8.18 -1.49
C ASN A 48 6.78 -7.71 -1.18
N GLN A 49 6.37 -7.81 0.08
CA GLN A 49 5.06 -7.35 0.50
C GLN A 49 4.91 -5.83 0.33
N LEU A 50 5.93 -5.06 0.68
CA LEU A 50 5.91 -3.61 0.50
C LEU A 50 5.81 -3.24 -0.98
N ASN A 51 6.56 -3.91 -1.85
CA ASN A 51 6.48 -3.68 -3.28
C ASN A 51 5.08 -3.98 -3.82
N TYR A 52 4.48 -5.06 -3.35
CA TYR A 52 3.11 -5.43 -3.74
C TYR A 52 2.11 -4.37 -3.30
N GLU A 53 2.24 -3.89 -2.07
CA GLU A 53 1.35 -2.86 -1.53
C GLU A 53 1.48 -1.55 -2.30
N GLU A 54 2.70 -1.16 -2.66
CA GLU A 54 2.93 0.05 -3.43
C GLU A 54 2.31 -0.04 -4.83
N GLU A 55 2.42 -1.20 -5.47
CA GLU A 55 1.77 -1.41 -6.77
C GLU A 55 0.26 -1.41 -6.65
N PHE A 56 -0.27 -2.00 -5.60
CA PHE A 56 -1.71 -1.97 -5.34
C PHE A 56 -2.21 -0.55 -5.15
N LEU A 57 -1.46 0.26 -4.41
CA LEU A 57 -1.79 1.67 -4.22
C LEU A 57 -1.81 2.42 -5.55
N LYS A 58 -0.82 2.16 -6.39
CA LYS A 58 -0.74 2.77 -7.71
C LYS A 58 -1.95 2.41 -8.57
N MET A 59 -2.38 1.15 -8.52
CA MET A 59 -3.58 0.70 -9.22
C MET A 59 -4.83 1.44 -8.74
N LEU A 60 -4.98 1.58 -7.42
CA LEU A 60 -6.13 2.28 -6.85
C LEU A 60 -6.17 3.74 -7.30
N ARG A 61 -5.02 4.40 -7.31
CA ARG A 61 -4.93 5.79 -7.74
C ARG A 61 -5.27 5.94 -9.23
N ASN A 62 -4.78 5.03 -10.06
CA ASN A 62 -5.10 5.04 -11.48
C ASN A 62 -6.59 4.83 -11.71
N TYR A 63 -7.18 3.89 -10.98
CA TYR A 63 -8.61 3.61 -11.07
C TYR A 63 -9.44 4.83 -10.68
N LEU A 64 -9.07 5.48 -9.58
CA LEU A 64 -9.75 6.69 -9.13
C LEU A 64 -9.65 7.79 -10.17
N SER A 65 -8.48 7.98 -10.76
CA SER A 65 -8.27 8.97 -11.82
C SER A 65 -9.18 8.72 -13.02
N MET A 66 -9.35 7.46 -13.40
CA MET A 66 -10.25 7.11 -14.49
C MET A 66 -11.70 7.46 -14.19
N LEU A 67 -12.11 7.31 -12.94
CA LEU A 67 -13.48 7.66 -12.53
C LEU A 67 -13.72 9.17 -12.49
N GLU A 68 -12.67 9.95 -12.32
CA GLU A 68 -12.77 11.40 -12.26
C GLU A 68 -12.80 12.06 -13.64
N GLU A 69 -12.47 11.33 -14.67
CA GLU A 69 -12.62 11.79 -16.04
C GLU A 69 -14.09 11.70 -16.49
#